data_c60213fabdcb6da95d4f55b4f1db3c17
#
_entry.id   c60213fabdcb6da95d4f55b4f1db3c17
#
_cell.length_a   1.000
_cell.length_b   1.000
_cell.length_c   1.000
_cell.angle_alpha   90.00
_cell.angle_beta   90.00
_cell.angle_gamma   90.00
#
_symmetry.space_group_name_H-M   'P 1'
#
loop_
_entity.id
_entity.type
_entity.pdbx_description
1 polymer ?
#
loop_
_entity_poly.entity_id
_entity_poly.type
_entity_poly.pdbx_seq_one_letter_code
_entity_poly.pdbx_strand_id
1 'polypeptide(L)'
;INGDLSYLNLDWKPIPIIPKFVDIVVNGMADKDYSIKAFSQDPYGASKRTQYMESIMKDMELKSLKDFSLKELGVNTYENDPSKLPQDVEELALHMQLTYKQEAEIAQEQALSVLMEGNKFDLIRKRFFYDLAVLGIGASKTSFNTSEGLVIDYVDPANLVYSHTDSPYFEDIYYVGEVKLVPINELAKQFPHLTDSELKEIVDKNSPGNRNTRQKYGDHDSNVVQVLYFNYKTYMNNVYKIKQTGAGLEKAVEKDDSFNPPENENFSRVAKQIEVLYDGAYILGSNKLVKWEMCKNMVRPKSNFTKVKMNYSIVAPRMYEGRIESLVSRITGFADMIQLTHLKLQQVMARLIPDGVYLDADGLAEIDLGNGTNYNPQEALNMFFQTGSVIGRSMTADGDMNPGRVPIQEIRSGSGGQKMQSLIGNYNYYLQMIRDVTGLNEARDGST
;
A
#
# COMPACT_ATOMS: atom_id res chain seq x y z
N ILE A 1 -38.67 5.60 -20.99
CA ILE A 1 -38.11 6.36 -22.14
C ILE A 1 -36.70 5.78 -22.33
N ASN A 2 -36.59 4.74 -23.15
CA ASN A 2 -35.31 4.22 -23.59
C ASN A 2 -34.79 5.20 -24.69
N GLY A 3 -34.20 6.30 -24.24
CA GLY A 3 -33.52 7.21 -25.16
C GLY A 3 -32.24 6.53 -25.63
N ASP A 4 -32.23 6.18 -26.90
CA ASP A 4 -31.00 5.77 -27.57
C ASP A 4 -30.01 6.94 -27.53
N LEU A 5 -28.97 6.82 -26.69
CA LEU A 5 -27.90 7.80 -26.55
C LEU A 5 -26.72 7.54 -27.49
N SER A 6 -26.84 6.55 -28.38
CA SER A 6 -25.79 6.16 -29.33
C SER A 6 -25.35 7.31 -30.26
N TYR A 7 -26.25 8.25 -30.55
CA TYR A 7 -25.94 9.43 -31.37
C TYR A 7 -24.96 10.42 -30.72
N LEU A 8 -24.79 10.34 -29.37
CA LEU A 8 -23.88 11.25 -28.66
C LEU A 8 -22.42 10.81 -28.74
N ASN A 9 -22.15 9.59 -29.19
CA ASN A 9 -20.80 9.00 -29.31
C ASN A 9 -19.89 9.28 -28.10
N LEU A 10 -20.43 9.07 -26.88
CA LEU A 10 -19.74 9.35 -25.62
C LEU A 10 -18.86 8.18 -25.26
N ASP A 11 -17.64 8.45 -24.89
CA ASP A 11 -16.76 7.44 -24.28
C ASP A 11 -17.07 7.31 -22.78
N TRP A 12 -17.67 6.19 -22.40
CA TRP A 12 -18.06 5.88 -21.02
C TRP A 12 -16.91 5.23 -20.20
N LYS A 13 -15.75 5.02 -20.81
CA LYS A 13 -14.62 4.44 -20.09
C LYS A 13 -14.15 5.39 -18.99
N PRO A 14 -13.92 4.87 -17.77
CA PRO A 14 -13.38 5.67 -16.68
C PRO A 14 -11.99 6.20 -17.01
N ILE A 15 -11.74 7.46 -16.70
CA ILE A 15 -10.40 8.04 -16.83
C ILE A 15 -9.53 7.52 -15.68
N PRO A 16 -8.41 6.82 -15.95
CA PRO A 16 -7.57 6.21 -14.91
C PRO A 16 -6.65 7.24 -14.21
N ILE A 17 -7.23 8.19 -13.48
CA ILE A 17 -6.49 9.25 -12.77
C ILE A 17 -5.88 8.73 -11.47
N ILE A 18 -6.67 7.94 -10.70
CA ILE A 18 -6.25 7.42 -9.39
C ILE A 18 -4.93 6.63 -9.46
N PRO A 19 -4.72 5.71 -10.40
CA PRO A 19 -3.47 4.94 -10.50
C PRO A 19 -2.23 5.81 -10.56
N LYS A 20 -2.25 6.92 -11.31
CA LYS A 20 -1.11 7.86 -11.40
C LYS A 20 -0.69 8.34 -10.00
N PHE A 21 -1.63 8.79 -9.19
CA PHE A 21 -1.35 9.31 -7.85
C PHE A 21 -0.89 8.21 -6.88
N VAL A 22 -1.50 7.03 -6.97
CA VAL A 22 -1.09 5.86 -6.17
C VAL A 22 0.34 5.46 -6.50
N ASP A 23 0.69 5.35 -7.78
CA ASP A 23 2.04 4.95 -8.21
C ASP A 23 3.11 5.95 -7.74
N ILE A 24 2.82 7.25 -7.79
CA ILE A 24 3.76 8.28 -7.31
C ILE A 24 3.98 8.15 -5.80
N VAL A 25 2.90 7.96 -5.03
CA VAL A 25 3.00 7.80 -3.57
C VAL A 25 3.76 6.53 -3.22
N VAL A 26 3.43 5.40 -3.85
CA VAL A 26 4.05 4.10 -3.60
C VAL A 26 5.52 4.11 -3.96
N ASN A 27 5.88 4.62 -5.15
CA ASN A 27 7.27 4.73 -5.56
C ASN A 27 8.04 5.68 -4.63
N GLY A 28 7.48 6.82 -4.26
CA GLY A 28 8.11 7.74 -3.32
C GLY A 28 8.31 7.19 -1.89
N MET A 29 7.50 6.19 -1.48
CA MET A 29 7.72 5.44 -0.24
C MET A 29 8.77 4.32 -0.44
N ALA A 30 8.75 3.66 -1.60
CA ALA A 30 9.66 2.56 -1.91
C ALA A 30 11.09 3.04 -2.14
N ASP A 31 11.28 4.24 -2.70
CA ASP A 31 12.60 4.83 -2.96
C ASP A 31 13.34 5.28 -1.69
N LYS A 32 12.64 5.31 -0.54
CA LYS A 32 13.32 5.63 0.71
C LYS A 32 14.19 4.46 1.14
N ASP A 33 15.50 4.69 1.14
CA ASP A 33 16.45 3.73 1.65
C ASP A 33 16.28 3.52 3.14
N TYR A 34 16.46 2.30 3.59
CA TYR A 34 16.52 1.95 5.00
C TYR A 34 17.87 1.28 5.28
N SER A 35 18.45 1.60 6.39
CA SER A 35 19.68 0.95 6.87
C SER A 35 19.36 0.09 8.08
N ILE A 36 19.82 -1.16 8.05
CA ILE A 36 19.71 -2.07 9.19
C ILE A 36 20.92 -1.84 10.08
N LYS A 37 20.69 -1.52 11.35
CA LYS A 37 21.74 -1.39 12.36
C LYS A 37 21.43 -2.30 13.53
N ALA A 38 22.39 -3.16 13.90
CA ALA A 38 22.31 -4.01 15.05
C ALA A 38 23.17 -3.45 16.19
N PHE A 39 22.65 -3.51 17.40
CA PHE A 39 23.36 -3.09 18.62
C PHE A 39 23.27 -4.19 19.65
N SER A 40 24.42 -4.60 20.19
CA SER A 40 24.48 -5.54 21.28
C SER A 40 24.00 -4.89 22.59
N GLN A 41 23.13 -5.57 23.30
CA GLN A 41 22.59 -5.14 24.59
C GLN A 41 23.03 -6.05 25.75
N ASP A 42 23.90 -7.02 25.47
CA ASP A 42 24.47 -7.90 26.51
C ASP A 42 25.49 -7.15 27.39
N PRO A 43 25.64 -7.53 28.67
CA PRO A 43 26.56 -6.85 29.58
C PRO A 43 28.02 -6.88 29.11
N TYR A 44 28.42 -7.96 28.43
CA TYR A 44 29.80 -8.12 27.93
C TYR A 44 30.06 -7.16 26.76
N GLY A 45 29.09 -7.05 25.82
CA GLY A 45 29.15 -6.11 24.73
C GLY A 45 29.15 -4.65 25.19
N ALA A 46 28.33 -4.31 26.19
CA ALA A 46 28.33 -3.01 26.82
C ALA A 46 29.69 -2.69 27.48
N SER A 47 30.29 -3.64 28.18
CA SER A 47 31.62 -3.47 28.78
C SER A 47 32.71 -3.22 27.73
N LYS A 48 32.73 -4.00 26.64
CA LYS A 48 33.66 -3.77 25.52
C LYS A 48 33.51 -2.41 24.90
N ARG A 49 32.27 -1.97 24.70
CA ARG A 49 31.96 -0.64 24.14
C ARG A 49 32.50 0.46 25.06
N THR A 50 32.30 0.33 26.37
CA THR A 50 32.83 1.28 27.37
C THR A 50 34.36 1.29 27.36
N GLN A 51 35.02 0.14 27.35
CA GLN A 51 36.48 0.03 27.25
C GLN A 51 37.03 0.69 25.98
N TYR A 52 36.39 0.49 24.85
CA TYR A 52 36.79 1.12 23.59
C TYR A 52 36.63 2.65 23.66
N MET A 53 35.50 3.13 24.18
CA MET A 53 35.26 4.56 24.37
C MET A 53 36.32 5.17 25.28
N GLU A 54 36.66 4.52 26.40
CA GLU A 54 37.70 4.95 27.32
C GLU A 54 39.10 4.98 26.67
N SER A 55 39.43 4.01 25.80
CA SER A 55 40.70 3.98 25.07
C SER A 55 40.79 5.17 24.11
N ILE A 56 39.73 5.51 23.39
CA ILE A 56 39.70 6.68 22.51
C ILE A 56 39.80 7.98 23.31
N MET A 57 39.08 8.09 24.44
CA MET A 57 39.18 9.27 25.31
C MET A 57 40.62 9.49 25.81
N LYS A 58 41.30 8.43 26.21
CA LYS A 58 42.73 8.52 26.59
C LYS A 58 43.61 8.94 25.42
N ASP A 59 43.37 8.43 24.23
CA ASP A 59 44.09 8.86 23.03
C ASP A 59 43.84 10.32 22.69
N MET A 60 42.61 10.81 22.87
CA MET A 60 42.24 12.24 22.67
C MET A 60 42.89 13.14 23.72
N GLU A 61 42.80 12.79 25.01
CA GLU A 61 43.37 13.59 26.11
C GLU A 61 44.89 13.70 26.03
N LEU A 62 45.55 12.62 25.61
CA LEU A 62 47.00 12.54 25.50
C LEU A 62 47.52 12.84 24.09
N LYS A 63 46.69 13.33 23.18
CA LYS A 63 47.03 13.52 21.77
C LYS A 63 48.31 14.31 21.55
N SER A 64 48.48 15.42 22.26
CA SER A 64 49.66 16.27 22.11
C SER A 64 50.96 15.56 22.54
N LEU A 65 50.92 14.75 23.59
CA LEU A 65 52.05 13.97 24.07
C LEU A 65 52.36 12.77 23.16
N LYS A 66 51.33 12.12 22.64
CA LYS A 66 51.46 10.98 21.72
C LYS A 66 51.94 11.41 20.35
N ASP A 67 51.50 12.58 19.85
CA ASP A 67 52.03 13.19 18.62
C ASP A 67 53.50 13.58 18.74
N PHE A 68 53.93 14.07 19.93
CA PHE A 68 55.32 14.35 20.17
C PHE A 68 56.15 13.07 20.15
N SER A 69 55.68 12.01 20.82
CA SER A 69 56.33 10.70 20.82
C SER A 69 56.45 10.09 19.42
N LEU A 70 55.43 10.24 18.61
CA LEU A 70 55.42 9.74 17.20
C LEU A 70 56.39 10.51 16.32
N LYS A 71 56.42 11.86 16.41
CA LYS A 71 57.26 12.74 15.57
C LYS A 71 58.70 12.77 15.96
N GLU A 72 59.01 12.85 17.28
CA GLU A 72 60.40 13.04 17.74
C GLU A 72 61.09 11.72 18.08
N LEU A 73 60.34 10.74 18.57
CA LEU A 73 60.91 9.45 18.97
C LEU A 73 60.61 8.30 18.01
N GLY A 74 59.73 8.52 17.03
CA GLY A 74 59.32 7.50 16.07
C GLY A 74 58.54 6.33 16.70
N VAL A 75 58.09 6.50 17.95
CA VAL A 75 57.35 5.45 18.68
C VAL A 75 55.86 5.74 18.63
N ASN A 76 55.09 4.82 18.06
CA ASN A 76 53.64 4.92 18.07
C ASN A 76 53.08 4.43 19.43
N THR A 77 52.57 5.34 20.23
CA THR A 77 51.95 5.09 21.53
C THR A 77 50.43 5.14 21.51
N TYR A 78 49.83 5.35 20.32
CA TYR A 78 48.38 5.34 20.14
C TYR A 78 47.86 3.89 20.23
N GLU A 79 46.76 3.71 20.96
CA GLU A 79 46.02 2.45 20.99
C GLU A 79 45.10 2.31 19.77
N ASN A 80 44.65 3.44 19.21
CA ASN A 80 43.81 3.50 18.05
C ASN A 80 44.49 4.24 16.89
N ASP A 81 43.92 4.19 15.68
CA ASP A 81 44.43 4.87 14.49
C ASP A 81 44.35 6.40 14.66
N PRO A 82 45.51 7.11 14.68
CA PRO A 82 45.51 8.56 14.93
C PRO A 82 44.74 9.37 13.90
N SER A 83 44.61 8.85 12.65
CA SER A 83 43.94 9.51 11.56
C SER A 83 42.39 9.52 11.71
N LYS A 84 41.86 8.61 12.54
CA LYS A 84 40.43 8.42 12.77
C LYS A 84 39.96 8.88 14.15
N LEU A 85 40.87 9.50 14.93
CA LEU A 85 40.52 9.95 16.28
C LEU A 85 39.61 11.18 16.21
N PRO A 86 38.49 11.17 16.95
CA PRO A 86 37.61 12.31 17.11
C PRO A 86 38.37 13.51 17.73
N GLN A 87 37.92 14.73 17.42
CA GLN A 87 38.57 15.93 17.97
C GLN A 87 37.85 16.42 19.23
N ASP A 88 36.51 16.23 19.28
CA ASP A 88 35.65 16.68 20.36
C ASP A 88 34.76 15.57 20.90
N VAL A 89 34.16 15.79 22.08
CA VAL A 89 33.25 14.85 22.74
C VAL A 89 32.00 14.58 21.88
N GLU A 90 31.55 15.57 21.12
CA GLU A 90 30.40 15.43 20.21
C GLU A 90 30.78 14.52 19.03
N GLU A 91 31.98 14.70 18.50
CA GLU A 91 32.51 13.86 17.44
C GLU A 91 32.78 12.43 17.93
N LEU A 92 33.20 12.26 19.19
CA LEU A 92 33.31 10.97 19.85
C LEU A 92 31.96 10.24 19.92
N ALA A 93 30.90 10.96 20.33
CA ALA A 93 29.56 10.39 20.35
C ALA A 93 29.09 9.92 18.96
N LEU A 94 29.39 10.71 17.92
CA LEU A 94 29.11 10.38 16.54
C LEU A 94 29.95 9.17 16.06
N HIS A 95 31.23 9.15 16.39
CA HIS A 95 32.13 8.03 16.09
C HIS A 95 31.64 6.72 16.72
N MET A 96 31.20 6.76 18.01
CA MET A 96 30.62 5.61 18.69
C MET A 96 29.31 5.13 18.09
N GLN A 97 28.56 5.99 17.42
CA GLN A 97 27.32 5.62 16.74
C GLN A 97 27.55 5.08 15.32
N LEU A 98 28.52 5.61 14.60
CA LEU A 98 28.72 5.34 13.18
C LEU A 98 29.83 4.33 12.91
N THR A 99 30.91 4.38 13.67
CA THR A 99 32.15 3.65 13.35
C THR A 99 32.39 2.44 14.25
N TYR A 100 32.02 2.55 15.55
CA TYR A 100 32.20 1.44 16.47
C TYR A 100 31.14 0.37 16.26
N LYS A 101 31.61 -0.84 15.95
CA LYS A 101 30.76 -2.04 15.85
C LYS A 101 31.51 -3.25 16.34
N GLN A 102 30.81 -4.10 17.08
CA GLN A 102 31.32 -5.41 17.45
C GLN A 102 31.16 -6.41 16.29
N GLU A 103 32.01 -7.43 16.25
CA GLU A 103 31.92 -8.49 15.24
C GLU A 103 30.54 -9.16 15.19
N ALA A 104 29.93 -9.38 16.38
CA ALA A 104 28.59 -9.94 16.49
C ALA A 104 27.50 -9.02 15.87
N GLU A 105 27.66 -7.69 16.02
CA GLU A 105 26.73 -6.71 15.44
C GLU A 105 26.88 -6.68 13.92
N ILE A 106 28.11 -6.72 13.40
CA ILE A 106 28.39 -6.77 11.96
C ILE A 106 27.82 -8.07 11.37
N ALA A 107 28.06 -9.21 12.02
CA ALA A 107 27.53 -10.49 11.57
C ALA A 107 26.01 -10.52 11.53
N GLN A 108 25.35 -9.91 12.53
CA GLN A 108 23.88 -9.80 12.55
C GLN A 108 23.36 -8.88 11.44
N GLU A 109 24.01 -7.75 11.18
CA GLU A 109 23.62 -6.86 10.09
C GLU A 109 23.75 -7.54 8.71
N GLN A 110 24.86 -8.25 8.51
CA GLN A 110 25.08 -9.02 7.29
C GLN A 110 24.06 -10.15 7.12
N ALA A 111 23.81 -10.90 8.20
CA ALA A 111 22.81 -11.97 8.17
C ALA A 111 21.40 -11.44 7.85
N LEU A 112 21.00 -10.30 8.42
CA LEU A 112 19.72 -9.66 8.11
C LEU A 112 19.69 -9.14 6.67
N SER A 113 20.78 -8.56 6.17
CA SER A 113 20.88 -8.10 4.79
C SER A 113 20.70 -9.26 3.79
N VAL A 114 21.44 -10.36 4.00
CA VAL A 114 21.32 -11.57 3.17
C VAL A 114 19.92 -12.16 3.24
N LEU A 115 19.30 -12.18 4.42
CA LEU A 115 17.93 -12.66 4.61
C LEU A 115 16.92 -11.80 3.84
N MET A 116 17.04 -10.47 3.90
CA MET A 116 16.18 -9.55 3.17
C MET A 116 16.33 -9.72 1.66
N GLU A 117 17.56 -9.85 1.17
CA GLU A 117 17.84 -10.08 -0.25
C GLU A 117 17.31 -11.44 -0.71
N GLY A 118 17.56 -12.52 0.05
CA GLY A 118 17.08 -13.86 -0.26
C GLY A 118 15.56 -13.96 -0.35
N ASN A 119 14.84 -13.25 0.51
CA ASN A 119 13.38 -13.15 0.49
C ASN A 119 12.84 -12.12 -0.51
N LYS A 120 13.69 -11.42 -1.26
CA LYS A 120 13.28 -10.33 -2.17
C LYS A 120 12.38 -9.31 -1.47
N PHE A 121 12.78 -8.90 -0.27
CA PHE A 121 11.98 -8.07 0.62
C PHE A 121 11.56 -6.74 -0.03
N ASP A 122 12.36 -6.18 -0.92
CA ASP A 122 12.02 -4.92 -1.61
C ASP A 122 10.77 -5.07 -2.48
N LEU A 123 10.55 -6.22 -3.11
CA LEU A 123 9.33 -6.49 -3.87
C LEU A 123 8.12 -6.64 -2.94
N ILE A 124 8.29 -7.34 -1.82
CA ILE A 124 7.24 -7.49 -0.79
C ILE A 124 6.90 -6.12 -0.21
N ARG A 125 7.90 -5.30 0.11
CA ARG A 125 7.78 -3.94 0.63
C ARG A 125 7.01 -3.02 -0.34
N LYS A 126 7.35 -3.07 -1.63
CA LYS A 126 6.64 -2.28 -2.66
C LYS A 126 5.17 -2.66 -2.74
N ARG A 127 4.86 -3.97 -2.72
CA ARG A 127 3.48 -4.48 -2.73
C ARG A 127 2.74 -4.08 -1.45
N PHE A 128 3.41 -4.18 -0.30
CA PHE A 128 2.87 -3.75 0.99
C PHE A 128 2.51 -2.25 1.00
N PHE A 129 3.36 -1.38 0.44
CA PHE A 129 3.04 0.04 0.31
C PHE A 129 1.89 0.32 -0.64
N TYR A 130 1.79 -0.46 -1.72
CA TYR A 130 0.64 -0.39 -2.63
C TYR A 130 -0.66 -0.69 -1.89
N ASP A 131 -0.71 -1.76 -1.11
CA ASP A 131 -1.89 -2.11 -0.32
C ASP A 131 -2.22 -1.06 0.74
N LEU A 132 -1.23 -0.49 1.40
CA LEU A 132 -1.43 0.62 2.33
C LEU A 132 -2.03 1.86 1.64
N ALA A 133 -1.63 2.16 0.42
CA ALA A 133 -2.18 3.28 -0.33
C ALA A 133 -3.60 3.00 -0.83
N VAL A 134 -3.87 1.79 -1.35
CA VAL A 134 -5.14 1.44 -1.99
C VAL A 134 -6.19 0.98 -0.98
N LEU A 135 -5.82 0.09 -0.07
CA LEU A 135 -6.73 -0.54 0.90
C LEU A 135 -6.65 0.10 2.28
N GLY A 136 -5.54 0.76 2.61
CA GLY A 136 -5.27 1.32 3.94
C GLY A 136 -4.72 0.31 4.95
N ILE A 137 -4.53 -0.94 4.56
CA ILE A 137 -4.02 -2.03 5.38
C ILE A 137 -2.96 -2.81 4.60
N GLY A 138 -1.88 -3.17 5.27
CA GLY A 138 -0.84 -4.03 4.71
C GLY A 138 -0.53 -5.17 5.66
N ALA A 139 -0.22 -6.35 5.12
CA ALA A 139 0.08 -7.54 5.90
C ALA A 139 1.26 -8.33 5.32
N SER A 140 2.07 -8.86 6.22
CA SER A 140 3.15 -9.79 5.90
C SER A 140 3.19 -10.90 6.95
N LYS A 141 3.71 -12.06 6.57
CA LYS A 141 3.88 -13.22 7.44
C LYS A 141 5.34 -13.60 7.52
N THR A 142 5.80 -13.87 8.72
CA THR A 142 7.13 -14.42 8.96
C THR A 142 6.99 -15.87 9.41
N SER A 143 7.64 -16.78 8.70
CA SER A 143 7.64 -18.20 9.02
C SER A 143 9.06 -18.74 9.06
N PHE A 144 9.24 -19.87 9.72
CA PHE A 144 10.52 -20.57 9.74
C PHE A 144 10.34 -21.95 9.13
N ASN A 145 11.14 -22.24 8.12
CA ASN A 145 11.22 -23.54 7.46
C ASN A 145 12.63 -24.09 7.63
N THR A 146 12.74 -25.38 7.94
CA THR A 146 14.04 -26.04 8.13
C THR A 146 14.89 -26.11 6.85
N SER A 147 14.26 -26.05 5.66
CA SER A 147 14.96 -26.05 4.37
C SER A 147 15.39 -24.67 3.91
N GLU A 148 14.59 -23.64 4.16
CA GLU A 148 14.80 -22.28 3.63
C GLU A 148 15.21 -21.27 4.71
N GLY A 149 15.11 -21.70 5.98
CA GLY A 149 15.36 -20.82 7.11
C GLY A 149 14.19 -19.90 7.39
N LEU A 150 14.44 -18.63 7.59
CA LEU A 150 13.44 -17.63 7.86
C LEU A 150 12.88 -17.06 6.57
N VAL A 151 11.57 -17.24 6.38
CA VAL A 151 10.84 -16.82 5.18
C VAL A 151 9.91 -15.66 5.52
N ILE A 152 9.93 -14.63 4.69
CA ILE A 152 9.02 -13.49 4.77
C ILE A 152 8.09 -13.55 3.56
N ASP A 153 6.81 -13.75 3.80
CA ASP A 153 5.78 -13.83 2.78
C ASP A 153 4.90 -12.58 2.79
N TYR A 154 4.50 -12.17 1.60
CA TYR A 154 3.43 -11.21 1.42
C TYR A 154 2.08 -11.88 1.72
N VAL A 155 1.20 -11.18 2.43
CA VAL A 155 -0.17 -11.60 2.69
C VAL A 155 -1.14 -10.61 2.03
N ASP A 156 -2.01 -11.13 1.17
CA ASP A 156 -3.04 -10.32 0.51
C ASP A 156 -4.11 -9.92 1.55
N PRO A 157 -4.29 -8.62 1.81
CA PRO A 157 -5.30 -8.15 2.76
C PRO A 157 -6.74 -8.57 2.42
N ALA A 158 -7.03 -8.84 1.15
CA ALA A 158 -8.36 -9.33 0.74
C ALA A 158 -8.68 -10.72 1.27
N ASN A 159 -7.66 -11.52 1.59
CA ASN A 159 -7.78 -12.87 2.11
C ASN A 159 -7.46 -12.97 3.60
N LEU A 160 -7.20 -11.83 4.25
CA LEU A 160 -6.83 -11.76 5.65
C LEU A 160 -8.06 -11.87 6.55
N VAL A 161 -7.96 -12.69 7.60
CA VAL A 161 -8.99 -12.87 8.63
C VAL A 161 -8.33 -12.58 9.98
N TYR A 162 -8.93 -11.72 10.79
CA TYR A 162 -8.39 -11.36 12.10
C TYR A 162 -9.50 -11.07 13.12
N SER A 163 -9.16 -11.12 14.41
CA SER A 163 -10.07 -10.74 15.48
C SER A 163 -10.29 -9.24 15.51
N HIS A 164 -11.43 -8.79 16.04
CA HIS A 164 -11.68 -7.37 16.21
C HIS A 164 -10.56 -6.70 17.00
N THR A 165 -10.13 -5.53 16.53
CA THR A 165 -9.09 -4.70 17.14
C THR A 165 -9.36 -3.24 16.85
N ASP A 166 -8.99 -2.37 17.79
CA ASP A 166 -8.97 -0.93 17.65
C ASP A 166 -7.53 -0.39 17.49
N SER A 167 -6.52 -1.28 17.63
CA SER A 167 -5.12 -0.91 17.50
C SER A 167 -4.67 -0.87 16.03
N PRO A 168 -4.10 0.24 15.54
CA PRO A 168 -3.56 0.34 14.18
C PRO A 168 -2.44 -0.67 13.86
N TYR A 169 -1.81 -1.24 14.90
CA TYR A 169 -0.71 -2.20 14.80
C TYR A 169 -1.12 -3.63 15.11
N PHE A 170 -2.40 -3.89 15.37
CA PHE A 170 -2.95 -5.24 15.61
C PHE A 170 -2.26 -6.03 16.73
N GLU A 171 -1.83 -5.35 17.80
CA GLU A 171 -1.10 -6.00 18.90
C GLU A 171 -2.01 -6.81 19.83
N ASP A 172 -3.28 -6.44 19.91
CA ASP A 172 -4.32 -6.99 20.80
C ASP A 172 -5.09 -8.17 20.20
N ILE A 173 -4.85 -8.52 18.93
CA ILE A 173 -5.53 -9.64 18.28
C ILE A 173 -5.17 -10.98 18.91
N TYR A 174 -6.15 -11.88 19.02
CA TYR A 174 -5.96 -13.23 19.52
C TYR A 174 -6.02 -14.31 18.44
N TYR A 175 -6.55 -14.02 17.25
CA TYR A 175 -6.38 -14.85 16.06
C TYR A 175 -6.13 -14.00 14.83
N VAL A 176 -5.38 -14.56 13.91
CA VAL A 176 -5.14 -14.03 12.58
C VAL A 176 -4.88 -15.17 11.62
N GLY A 177 -5.34 -15.05 10.40
CA GLY A 177 -5.12 -16.05 9.36
C GLY A 177 -5.31 -15.50 7.96
N GLU A 178 -4.96 -16.33 6.99
CA GLU A 178 -5.11 -16.05 5.57
C GLU A 178 -5.82 -17.21 4.87
N VAL A 179 -6.70 -16.89 3.95
CA VAL A 179 -7.37 -17.88 3.10
C VAL A 179 -6.57 -18.02 1.81
N LYS A 180 -5.98 -19.20 1.61
CA LYS A 180 -5.24 -19.53 0.37
C LYS A 180 -6.00 -20.54 -0.47
N LEU A 181 -5.91 -20.38 -1.78
CA LEU A 181 -6.33 -21.39 -2.75
C LEU A 181 -5.18 -22.35 -2.96
N VAL A 182 -5.37 -23.59 -2.57
CA VAL A 182 -4.34 -24.64 -2.63
C VAL A 182 -4.80 -25.77 -3.54
N PRO A 183 -4.00 -26.14 -4.55
CA PRO A 183 -4.26 -27.34 -5.34
C PRO A 183 -4.24 -28.60 -4.47
N ILE A 184 -5.08 -29.58 -4.77
CA ILE A 184 -5.18 -30.80 -3.96
C ILE A 184 -3.86 -31.57 -3.89
N ASN A 185 -3.10 -31.60 -4.98
CA ASN A 185 -1.79 -32.22 -5.00
C ASN A 185 -0.81 -31.57 -4.01
N GLU A 186 -0.89 -30.25 -3.86
CA GLU A 186 -0.09 -29.51 -2.90
C GLU A 186 -0.60 -29.71 -1.47
N LEU A 187 -1.92 -29.77 -1.29
CA LEU A 187 -2.53 -30.09 0.00
C LEU A 187 -2.10 -31.49 0.50
N ALA A 188 -2.05 -32.48 -0.38
CA ALA A 188 -1.60 -33.84 -0.05
C ALA A 188 -0.11 -33.88 0.36
N LYS A 189 0.74 -33.03 -0.26
CA LYS A 189 2.15 -32.89 0.13
C LYS A 189 2.32 -32.21 1.49
N GLN A 190 1.54 -31.15 1.73
CA GLN A 190 1.61 -30.41 3.00
C GLN A 190 1.06 -31.22 4.17
N PHE A 191 0.06 -32.05 3.93
CA PHE A 191 -0.61 -32.85 4.96
C PHE A 191 -0.62 -34.35 4.60
N PRO A 192 0.52 -35.06 4.71
CA PRO A 192 0.64 -36.45 4.32
C PRO A 192 -0.18 -37.44 5.16
N HIS A 193 -0.78 -36.98 6.26
CA HIS A 193 -1.68 -37.78 7.09
C HIS A 193 -3.11 -37.89 6.51
N LEU A 194 -3.45 -37.08 5.49
CA LEU A 194 -4.73 -37.17 4.82
C LEU A 194 -4.76 -38.39 3.90
N THR A 195 -5.78 -39.21 4.05
CA THR A 195 -6.01 -40.41 3.19
C THR A 195 -6.60 -40.00 1.85
N ASP A 196 -6.38 -40.82 0.82
CA ASP A 196 -6.93 -40.58 -0.52
C ASP A 196 -8.46 -40.48 -0.54
N SER A 197 -9.15 -41.21 0.35
CA SER A 197 -10.59 -41.13 0.53
C SER A 197 -11.04 -39.77 1.07
N GLU A 198 -10.30 -39.21 2.03
CA GLU A 198 -10.56 -37.88 2.59
C GLU A 198 -10.29 -36.79 1.58
N LEU A 199 -9.22 -36.93 0.77
CA LEU A 199 -8.91 -35.99 -0.31
C LEU A 199 -10.03 -35.95 -1.35
N LYS A 200 -10.59 -37.12 -1.73
CA LYS A 200 -11.75 -37.23 -2.63
C LYS A 200 -12.99 -36.55 -2.02
N GLU A 201 -13.29 -36.81 -0.75
CA GLU A 201 -14.40 -36.18 -0.05
C GLU A 201 -14.27 -34.65 -0.01
N ILE A 202 -13.06 -34.15 0.20
CA ILE A 202 -12.74 -32.71 0.17
C ILE A 202 -13.00 -32.14 -1.23
N VAL A 203 -12.61 -32.85 -2.29
CA VAL A 203 -12.88 -32.47 -3.68
C VAL A 203 -14.37 -32.41 -3.95
N ASP A 204 -15.11 -33.46 -3.60
CA ASP A 204 -16.54 -33.60 -3.89
C ASP A 204 -17.35 -32.51 -3.16
N LYS A 205 -17.06 -32.25 -1.88
CA LYS A 205 -17.69 -31.17 -1.10
C LYS A 205 -17.31 -29.79 -1.61
N ASN A 206 -16.17 -29.68 -2.23
CA ASN A 206 -15.64 -28.46 -2.81
C ASN A 206 -15.94 -28.32 -4.31
N SER A 207 -16.71 -29.23 -4.92
CA SER A 207 -17.09 -29.23 -6.34
C SER A 207 -17.89 -28.00 -6.76
N PRO A 208 -17.82 -27.62 -8.03
CA PRO A 208 -18.30 -26.32 -8.56
C PRO A 208 -19.77 -25.98 -8.36
N GLY A 209 -20.62 -26.95 -8.08
CA GLY A 209 -22.06 -26.74 -7.93
C GLY A 209 -22.50 -25.97 -6.67
N ASN A 210 -21.61 -25.80 -5.69
CA ASN A 210 -21.97 -25.27 -4.38
C ASN A 210 -21.25 -23.96 -4.00
N ARG A 211 -20.74 -23.18 -4.97
CA ARG A 211 -19.84 -22.06 -4.65
C ARG A 211 -20.17 -20.72 -5.25
N ASN A 212 -20.30 -19.73 -4.37
CA ASN A 212 -20.18 -18.29 -4.65
C ASN A 212 -18.75 -17.84 -4.98
N THR A 213 -17.76 -18.72 -4.90
CA THR A 213 -16.32 -18.39 -5.02
C THR A 213 -15.79 -18.44 -6.45
N ARG A 214 -16.55 -19.04 -7.36
CA ARG A 214 -16.16 -19.26 -8.76
C ARG A 214 -15.97 -17.98 -9.58
N GLN A 215 -16.66 -16.91 -9.18
CA GLN A 215 -16.60 -15.64 -9.90
C GLN A 215 -15.26 -14.90 -9.76
N LYS A 216 -14.45 -15.23 -8.75
CA LYS A 216 -13.22 -14.48 -8.44
C LYS A 216 -11.97 -14.96 -9.19
N TYR A 217 -11.91 -16.25 -9.62
CA TYR A 217 -10.66 -16.86 -10.10
C TYR A 217 -10.73 -17.61 -11.42
N GLY A 218 -11.81 -17.46 -12.18
CA GLY A 218 -11.94 -18.11 -13.49
C GLY A 218 -12.20 -19.63 -13.42
N ASP A 219 -12.62 -20.17 -14.55
CA ASP A 219 -13.19 -21.52 -14.69
C ASP A 219 -12.11 -22.64 -14.80
N HIS A 220 -10.82 -22.33 -14.58
CA HIS A 220 -9.73 -23.19 -15.04
C HIS A 220 -9.22 -24.24 -14.06
N ASP A 221 -9.53 -24.14 -12.75
CA ASP A 221 -9.06 -25.14 -11.77
C ASP A 221 -10.18 -25.71 -10.92
N SER A 222 -10.71 -26.85 -11.33
CA SER A 222 -11.68 -27.64 -10.57
C SER A 222 -11.09 -28.31 -9.30
N ASN A 223 -9.76 -28.37 -9.21
CA ASN A 223 -9.03 -29.11 -8.17
C ASN A 223 -8.38 -28.22 -7.11
N VAL A 224 -8.89 -26.99 -6.92
CA VAL A 224 -8.36 -26.05 -5.94
C VAL A 224 -9.29 -25.95 -4.74
N VAL A 225 -8.73 -25.98 -3.55
CA VAL A 225 -9.46 -25.93 -2.27
C VAL A 225 -9.06 -24.67 -1.50
N GLN A 226 -10.03 -24.05 -0.83
CA GLN A 226 -9.78 -22.96 0.08
C GLN A 226 -9.33 -23.49 1.44
N VAL A 227 -8.13 -23.08 1.86
CA VAL A 227 -7.56 -23.43 3.16
C VAL A 227 -7.31 -22.15 3.94
N LEU A 228 -7.86 -22.10 5.14
CA LEU A 228 -7.58 -21.06 6.12
C LEU A 228 -6.36 -21.50 6.94
N TYR A 229 -5.21 -20.83 6.74
CA TYR A 229 -4.06 -20.93 7.61
C TYR A 229 -4.15 -19.86 8.67
N PHE A 230 -4.08 -20.22 9.95
CA PHE A 230 -4.29 -19.25 11.00
C PHE A 230 -3.41 -19.49 12.22
N ASN A 231 -3.09 -18.42 12.90
CA ASN A 231 -2.48 -18.45 14.22
C ASN A 231 -3.53 -18.08 15.28
N TYR A 232 -3.51 -18.77 16.39
CA TYR A 232 -4.39 -18.55 17.52
C TYR A 232 -3.58 -18.39 18.81
N LYS A 233 -3.78 -17.28 19.52
CA LYS A 233 -3.12 -16.95 20.76
C LYS A 233 -3.97 -17.42 21.94
N THR A 234 -3.37 -18.15 22.86
CA THR A 234 -4.02 -18.61 24.07
C THR A 234 -3.04 -18.57 25.25
N TYR A 235 -3.49 -18.99 26.39
CA TYR A 235 -2.67 -19.03 27.61
C TYR A 235 -2.37 -20.46 28.01
N MET A 236 -1.15 -20.68 28.47
CA MET A 236 -0.72 -21.93 29.09
C MET A 236 -0.17 -21.62 30.49
N ASN A 237 -0.46 -22.51 31.43
CA ASN A 237 0.07 -22.40 32.78
C ASN A 237 1.42 -23.14 32.87
N ASN A 238 2.49 -22.40 33.06
CA ASN A 238 3.78 -22.99 33.39
C ASN A 238 3.90 -23.09 34.90
N VAL A 239 4.02 -24.32 35.39
CA VAL A 239 4.15 -24.61 36.83
C VAL A 239 5.61 -24.92 37.15
N TYR A 240 6.14 -24.18 38.08
CA TYR A 240 7.53 -24.37 38.56
C TYR A 240 7.49 -24.85 40.00
N LYS A 241 8.26 -25.92 40.24
CA LYS A 241 8.62 -26.34 41.59
C LYS A 241 9.92 -25.62 41.99
N ILE A 242 9.82 -24.71 42.94
CA ILE A 242 10.99 -24.03 43.49
C ILE A 242 11.41 -24.81 44.75
N LYS A 243 12.63 -25.29 44.75
CA LYS A 243 13.23 -26.00 45.88
C LYS A 243 14.42 -25.18 46.43
N GLN A 244 14.39 -24.89 47.72
CA GLN A 244 15.57 -24.35 48.40
C GLN A 244 16.53 -25.48 48.72
N THR A 245 17.77 -25.29 48.31
CA THR A 245 18.86 -26.21 48.63
C THR A 245 19.41 -25.86 50.03
N GLY A 246 19.94 -26.82 50.77
CA GLY A 246 20.51 -26.57 52.07
C GLY A 246 21.64 -25.53 52.16
N ALA A 247 22.14 -25.07 51.00
CA ALA A 247 23.10 -23.98 50.83
C ALA A 247 22.43 -22.63 50.52
N GLY A 248 21.08 -22.50 50.62
CA GLY A 248 20.34 -21.26 50.36
C GLY A 248 20.11 -20.92 48.88
N LEU A 249 20.51 -21.80 47.93
CA LEU A 249 20.28 -21.61 46.50
C LEU A 249 18.88 -22.13 46.11
N GLU A 250 18.16 -21.35 45.38
CA GLU A 250 16.86 -21.75 44.81
C GLU A 250 17.05 -22.46 43.46
N LYS A 251 16.44 -23.64 43.32
CA LYS A 251 16.38 -24.38 42.05
C LYS A 251 14.94 -24.49 41.59
N ALA A 252 14.64 -23.93 40.42
CA ALA A 252 13.33 -24.06 39.77
C ALA A 252 13.36 -25.26 38.81
N VAL A 253 12.35 -26.11 38.88
CA VAL A 253 12.12 -27.24 37.96
C VAL A 253 10.71 -27.10 37.38
N GLU A 254 10.61 -27.11 36.07
CA GLU A 254 9.33 -27.08 35.36
C GLU A 254 8.57 -28.40 35.57
N LYS A 255 7.26 -28.30 35.81
CA LYS A 255 6.34 -29.41 36.06
C LYS A 255 5.08 -29.23 35.24
N ASP A 256 4.35 -30.30 35.03
CA ASP A 256 3.03 -30.27 34.38
C ASP A 256 2.01 -29.48 35.23
N ASP A 257 0.99 -28.94 34.57
CA ASP A 257 -0.04 -28.14 35.21
C ASP A 257 -0.79 -28.92 36.32
N SER A 258 -0.89 -30.23 36.20
CA SER A 258 -1.47 -31.14 37.17
C SER A 258 -0.64 -31.30 38.47
N PHE A 259 0.59 -30.76 38.51
CA PHE A 259 1.46 -30.86 39.68
C PHE A 259 0.94 -30.01 40.83
N ASN A 260 0.38 -30.69 41.82
CA ASN A 260 -0.11 -30.08 43.05
C ASN A 260 0.52 -30.82 44.26
N PRO A 261 1.76 -30.49 44.64
CA PRO A 261 2.42 -31.15 45.75
C PRO A 261 1.78 -30.78 47.10
N PRO A 262 1.83 -31.65 48.10
CA PRO A 262 1.48 -31.26 49.44
C PRO A 262 2.40 -30.13 49.92
N GLU A 263 1.87 -29.21 50.71
CA GLU A 263 2.62 -28.11 51.28
C GLU A 263 3.80 -28.68 52.11
N ASN A 264 5.02 -28.34 51.74
CA ASN A 264 6.23 -28.75 52.42
C ASN A 264 7.15 -27.54 52.53
N GLU A 265 7.83 -27.38 53.67
CA GLU A 265 8.69 -26.24 53.99
C GLU A 265 9.86 -26.06 53.00
N ASN A 266 10.23 -27.12 52.23
CA ASN A 266 11.40 -27.13 51.36
C ASN A 266 11.13 -26.81 49.90
N PHE A 267 9.87 -26.64 49.48
CA PHE A 267 9.57 -26.27 48.11
C PHE A 267 8.21 -25.57 47.99
N SER A 268 8.14 -24.64 47.04
CA SER A 268 6.94 -23.91 46.71
C SER A 268 6.51 -24.18 45.25
N ARG A 269 5.18 -24.12 45.00
CA ARG A 269 4.62 -24.17 43.66
C ARG A 269 4.37 -22.74 43.18
N VAL A 270 5.01 -22.36 42.09
CA VAL A 270 4.75 -21.09 41.43
C VAL A 270 4.16 -21.38 40.04
N ALA A 271 2.93 -20.96 39.83
CA ALA A 271 2.28 -21.03 38.50
C ALA A 271 2.32 -19.68 37.86
N LYS A 272 2.78 -19.64 36.59
CA LYS A 272 2.78 -18.42 35.78
C LYS A 272 2.08 -18.69 34.49
N GLN A 273 1.07 -17.84 34.17
CA GLN A 273 0.41 -17.86 32.88
C GLN A 273 1.29 -17.20 31.84
N ILE A 274 1.53 -17.88 30.74
CA ILE A 274 2.25 -17.38 29.57
C ILE A 274 1.37 -17.51 28.34
N GLU A 275 1.46 -16.53 27.47
CA GLU A 275 0.82 -16.61 26.15
C GLU A 275 1.56 -17.62 25.28
N VAL A 276 0.82 -18.44 24.55
CA VAL A 276 1.31 -19.38 23.55
C VAL A 276 0.56 -19.21 22.25
N LEU A 277 1.22 -19.54 21.15
CA LEU A 277 0.69 -19.42 19.81
C LEU A 277 0.50 -20.83 19.23
N TYR A 278 -0.70 -21.09 18.71
CA TYR A 278 -1.02 -22.29 17.94
C TYR A 278 -1.10 -21.96 16.45
N ASP A 279 -0.63 -22.88 15.63
CA ASP A 279 -0.71 -22.83 14.17
C ASP A 279 -1.72 -23.86 13.70
N GLY A 280 -2.71 -23.40 12.94
CA GLY A 280 -3.80 -24.21 12.46
C GLY A 280 -3.99 -24.10 10.96
N ALA A 281 -4.53 -25.17 10.36
CA ALA A 281 -4.99 -25.18 8.98
C ALA A 281 -6.38 -25.80 8.92
N TYR A 282 -7.33 -25.07 8.35
CA TYR A 282 -8.73 -25.47 8.28
C TYR A 282 -9.22 -25.41 6.83
N ILE A 283 -9.82 -26.49 6.36
CA ILE A 283 -10.34 -26.55 4.99
C ILE A 283 -11.77 -26.01 4.97
N LEU A 284 -11.96 -24.89 4.29
CA LEU A 284 -13.27 -24.29 4.08
C LEU A 284 -14.12 -25.18 3.14
N GLY A 285 -15.40 -25.29 3.45
CA GLY A 285 -16.33 -26.10 2.66
C GLY A 285 -16.45 -27.56 3.14
N SER A 286 -15.38 -28.23 3.50
CA SER A 286 -15.43 -29.56 4.12
C SER A 286 -15.47 -29.55 5.63
N ASN A 287 -15.26 -28.37 6.24
CA ASN A 287 -15.23 -28.15 7.70
C ASN A 287 -14.24 -29.07 8.43
N LYS A 288 -13.09 -29.32 7.83
CA LYS A 288 -12.06 -30.20 8.38
C LYS A 288 -10.86 -29.42 8.87
N LEU A 289 -10.50 -29.63 10.15
CA LEU A 289 -9.25 -29.12 10.73
C LEU A 289 -8.14 -30.13 10.41
N VAL A 290 -7.14 -29.71 9.61
CA VAL A 290 -6.05 -30.60 9.15
C VAL A 290 -4.76 -30.39 9.92
N LYS A 291 -4.60 -29.23 10.56
CA LYS A 291 -3.44 -28.94 11.40
C LYS A 291 -3.87 -28.16 12.63
N TRP A 292 -3.35 -28.55 13.80
CA TRP A 292 -3.46 -27.82 15.05
C TRP A 292 -2.28 -28.18 15.92
N GLU A 293 -1.26 -27.33 15.92
CA GLU A 293 -0.01 -27.56 16.63
C GLU A 293 0.44 -26.28 17.33
N MET A 294 1.12 -26.44 18.46
CA MET A 294 1.76 -25.30 19.11
C MET A 294 2.97 -24.85 18.30
N CYS A 295 3.07 -23.57 18.01
CA CYS A 295 4.18 -23.00 17.27
C CYS A 295 5.52 -23.26 18.02
N LYS A 296 6.49 -23.82 17.33
CA LYS A 296 7.82 -24.09 17.88
C LYS A 296 8.66 -22.81 18.02
N ASN A 297 8.47 -21.85 17.10
CA ASN A 297 9.23 -20.61 17.00
C ASN A 297 8.36 -19.41 17.40
N MET A 298 8.13 -19.25 18.69
CA MET A 298 7.37 -18.11 19.23
C MET A 298 8.31 -16.95 19.52
N VAL A 299 8.02 -15.78 18.92
CA VAL A 299 8.75 -14.54 19.19
C VAL A 299 8.12 -13.83 20.39
N ARG A 300 8.94 -13.56 21.40
CA ARG A 300 8.51 -12.88 22.63
C ARG A 300 9.18 -11.51 22.74
N PRO A 301 8.44 -10.45 23.11
CA PRO A 301 9.04 -9.14 23.34
C PRO A 301 9.96 -9.17 24.55
N LYS A 302 11.13 -8.53 24.45
CA LYS A 302 12.10 -8.45 25.56
C LYS A 302 11.53 -7.76 26.81
N SER A 303 10.59 -6.85 26.64
CA SER A 303 9.92 -6.13 27.73
C SER A 303 9.01 -7.04 28.55
N ASN A 304 8.46 -8.10 27.96
CA ASN A 304 7.56 -9.02 28.65
C ASN A 304 7.57 -10.40 27.98
N PHE A 305 8.34 -11.32 28.58
CA PHE A 305 8.44 -12.71 28.10
C PHE A 305 7.17 -13.55 28.29
N THR A 306 6.18 -13.04 29.03
CA THR A 306 4.89 -13.73 29.15
C THR A 306 4.00 -13.55 27.94
N LYS A 307 4.26 -12.51 27.11
CA LYS A 307 3.52 -12.22 25.88
C LYS A 307 4.19 -12.88 24.68
N VAL A 308 3.38 -13.17 23.65
CA VAL A 308 3.85 -13.68 22.36
C VAL A 308 3.42 -12.74 21.23
N LYS A 309 4.29 -12.52 20.26
CA LYS A 309 3.94 -11.80 19.02
C LYS A 309 3.36 -12.79 18.00
N MET A 310 2.37 -12.32 17.24
CA MET A 310 1.87 -13.07 16.09
C MET A 310 2.95 -13.19 15.00
N ASN A 311 2.87 -14.25 14.20
CA ASN A 311 3.73 -14.42 13.03
C ASN A 311 3.31 -13.52 11.85
N TYR A 312 2.15 -12.90 11.96
CA TYR A 312 1.65 -11.91 11.01
C TYR A 312 1.94 -10.50 11.53
N SER A 313 2.51 -9.68 10.67
CA SER A 313 2.71 -8.25 10.90
C SER A 313 1.70 -7.49 10.07
N ILE A 314 0.72 -6.89 10.72
CA ILE A 314 -0.37 -6.16 10.10
C ILE A 314 -0.31 -4.71 10.55
N VAL A 315 -0.51 -3.79 9.62
CA VAL A 315 -0.51 -2.35 9.91
C VAL A 315 -1.63 -1.68 9.13
N ALA A 316 -2.44 -0.91 9.83
CA ALA A 316 -3.45 -0.03 9.25
C ALA A 316 -3.32 1.36 9.91
N PRO A 317 -2.42 2.23 9.40
CA PRO A 317 -2.04 3.48 10.07
C PRO A 317 -3.21 4.44 10.31
N ARG A 318 -4.24 4.34 9.48
CA ARG A 318 -5.45 5.18 9.54
C ARG A 318 -6.66 4.34 9.91
N MET A 319 -6.56 3.70 11.06
CA MET A 319 -7.69 2.99 11.65
C MET A 319 -8.25 3.79 12.81
N TYR A 320 -9.57 3.96 12.82
CA TYR A 320 -10.32 4.59 13.89
C TYR A 320 -11.60 3.81 14.14
N GLU A 321 -11.84 3.39 15.40
CA GLU A 321 -12.98 2.56 15.79
C GLU A 321 -13.19 1.32 14.89
N GLY A 322 -12.09 0.64 14.54
CA GLY A 322 -12.11 -0.53 13.68
C GLY A 322 -12.34 -0.24 12.18
N ARG A 323 -12.53 1.04 11.79
CA ARG A 323 -12.68 1.44 10.39
C ARG A 323 -11.35 1.84 9.80
N ILE A 324 -11.00 1.23 8.68
CA ILE A 324 -9.75 1.49 7.96
C ILE A 324 -10.06 2.47 6.83
N GLU A 325 -9.29 3.56 6.77
CA GLU A 325 -9.39 4.56 5.72
C GLU A 325 -8.16 4.52 4.82
N SER A 326 -8.37 4.33 3.52
CA SER A 326 -7.29 4.33 2.53
C SER A 326 -7.08 5.71 1.92
N LEU A 327 -5.93 5.89 1.25
CA LEU A 327 -5.69 7.09 0.46
C LEU A 327 -6.70 7.19 -0.70
N VAL A 328 -6.96 6.06 -1.37
CA VAL A 328 -7.90 5.99 -2.48
C VAL A 328 -9.32 6.35 -2.06
N SER A 329 -9.78 5.87 -0.90
CA SER A 329 -11.14 6.20 -0.41
C SER A 329 -11.35 7.71 -0.23
N ARG A 330 -10.31 8.46 0.12
CA ARG A 330 -10.36 9.91 0.28
C ARG A 330 -10.47 10.67 -1.05
N ILE A 331 -9.89 10.13 -2.11
CA ILE A 331 -9.83 10.81 -3.41
C ILE A 331 -10.90 10.32 -4.39
N THR A 332 -11.59 9.21 -4.10
CA THR A 332 -12.60 8.62 -5.00
C THR A 332 -13.68 9.60 -5.37
N GLY A 333 -14.20 10.37 -4.40
CA GLY A 333 -15.26 11.35 -4.67
C GLY A 333 -14.83 12.46 -5.66
N PHE A 334 -13.58 12.89 -5.59
CA PHE A 334 -13.06 13.89 -6.55
C PHE A 334 -12.81 13.25 -7.92
N ALA A 335 -12.36 12.01 -7.97
CA ALA A 335 -12.22 11.28 -9.23
C ALA A 335 -13.57 11.06 -9.93
N ASP A 336 -14.62 10.76 -9.19
CA ASP A 336 -15.99 10.66 -9.72
C ASP A 336 -16.47 12.00 -10.30
N MET A 337 -16.16 13.13 -9.64
CA MET A 337 -16.49 14.46 -10.14
C MET A 337 -15.70 14.81 -11.40
N ILE A 338 -14.44 14.38 -11.51
CA ILE A 338 -13.64 14.52 -12.72
C ILE A 338 -14.26 13.74 -13.87
N GLN A 339 -14.65 12.49 -13.62
CA GLN A 339 -15.31 11.65 -14.62
C GLN A 339 -16.62 12.28 -15.10
N LEU A 340 -17.44 12.74 -14.17
CA LEU A 340 -18.70 13.43 -14.51
C LEU A 340 -18.45 14.70 -15.32
N THR A 341 -17.45 15.49 -14.96
CA THR A 341 -17.07 16.72 -15.67
C THR A 341 -16.59 16.39 -17.08
N HIS A 342 -15.80 15.33 -17.25
CA HIS A 342 -15.34 14.86 -18.55
C HIS A 342 -16.49 14.42 -19.45
N LEU A 343 -17.45 13.63 -18.93
CA LEU A 343 -18.64 13.25 -19.67
C LEU A 343 -19.46 14.46 -20.10
N LYS A 344 -19.64 15.46 -19.24
CA LYS A 344 -20.31 16.72 -19.58
C LYS A 344 -19.55 17.50 -20.65
N LEU A 345 -18.21 17.50 -20.57
CA LEU A 345 -17.38 18.13 -21.60
C LEU A 345 -17.59 17.48 -22.97
N GLN A 346 -17.59 16.14 -23.04
CA GLN A 346 -17.89 15.40 -24.27
C GLN A 346 -19.29 15.73 -24.81
N GLN A 347 -20.29 15.80 -23.91
CA GLN A 347 -21.66 16.19 -24.33
C GLN A 347 -21.71 17.61 -24.91
N VAL A 348 -21.00 18.56 -24.29
CA VAL A 348 -20.94 19.93 -24.81
C VAL A 348 -20.22 19.94 -26.16
N MET A 349 -19.10 19.23 -26.29
CA MET A 349 -18.35 19.12 -27.55
C MET A 349 -19.19 18.49 -28.67
N ALA A 350 -19.91 17.39 -28.33
CA ALA A 350 -20.80 16.73 -29.31
C ALA A 350 -21.98 17.63 -29.80
N ARG A 351 -22.36 18.62 -28.99
CA ARG A 351 -23.43 19.60 -29.32
C ARG A 351 -22.89 20.91 -29.87
N LEU A 352 -21.56 21.10 -29.90
CA LEU A 352 -20.94 22.26 -30.54
C LEU A 352 -21.12 22.14 -32.06
N ILE A 353 -22.23 22.75 -32.56
CA ILE A 353 -22.39 22.97 -33.97
C ILE A 353 -21.60 24.22 -34.32
N PRO A 354 -20.81 24.24 -35.39
CA PRO A 354 -20.24 25.49 -35.92
C PRO A 354 -21.31 26.56 -36.07
N ASP A 355 -20.95 27.82 -35.80
CA ASP A 355 -21.88 28.91 -36.03
C ASP A 355 -22.44 28.78 -37.46
N GLY A 356 -23.72 28.68 -37.53
CA GLY A 356 -24.45 28.48 -38.79
C GLY A 356 -25.16 29.74 -39.22
N VAL A 357 -25.61 29.75 -40.45
CA VAL A 357 -26.44 30.80 -40.98
C VAL A 357 -27.81 30.24 -41.33
N TYR A 358 -28.84 30.95 -40.94
CA TYR A 358 -30.18 30.68 -41.42
C TYR A 358 -30.38 31.49 -42.71
N LEU A 359 -30.68 30.79 -43.79
CA LEU A 359 -30.96 31.36 -45.09
C LEU A 359 -32.45 31.23 -45.37
N ASP A 360 -33.13 32.34 -45.60
CA ASP A 360 -34.48 32.36 -46.12
C ASP A 360 -34.40 32.22 -47.62
N ALA A 361 -34.73 31.03 -48.09
CA ALA A 361 -34.67 30.75 -49.56
C ALA A 361 -35.59 31.65 -50.38
N ASP A 362 -36.74 31.97 -49.84
CA ASP A 362 -37.72 32.85 -50.54
C ASP A 362 -37.27 34.31 -50.52
N GLY A 363 -36.74 34.77 -49.38
CA GLY A 363 -36.19 36.12 -49.25
C GLY A 363 -34.94 36.37 -50.09
N LEU A 364 -34.12 35.33 -50.31
CA LEU A 364 -32.95 35.39 -51.20
C LEU A 364 -33.35 35.37 -52.71
N ALA A 365 -34.38 34.63 -53.05
CA ALA A 365 -34.89 34.57 -54.42
C ALA A 365 -35.55 35.90 -54.91
N GLU A 366 -36.02 36.72 -53.97
CA GLU A 366 -36.56 38.05 -54.21
C GLU A 366 -35.51 39.16 -54.36
N ILE A 367 -34.22 38.90 -54.01
CA ILE A 367 -33.16 39.90 -54.13
C ILE A 367 -32.68 39.99 -55.57
N ASP A 368 -33.16 41.02 -56.31
CA ASP A 368 -32.66 41.39 -57.63
C ASP A 368 -31.36 42.22 -57.51
N LEU A 369 -30.29 41.76 -58.15
CA LEU A 369 -29.00 42.48 -58.23
C LEU A 369 -28.98 43.65 -59.18
N GLY A 370 -30.11 43.91 -59.82
CA GLY A 370 -30.24 45.01 -60.77
C GLY A 370 -29.94 44.62 -62.22
N ASN A 371 -29.67 43.35 -62.49
CA ASN A 371 -29.42 42.78 -63.82
C ASN A 371 -30.54 41.85 -64.28
N GLY A 372 -31.67 41.80 -63.58
CA GLY A 372 -32.76 40.88 -63.89
C GLY A 372 -32.47 39.41 -63.53
N THR A 373 -31.45 39.14 -62.82
CA THR A 373 -31.08 37.82 -62.29
C THR A 373 -31.18 37.78 -60.77
N ASN A 374 -32.00 36.87 -60.30
CA ASN A 374 -32.14 36.65 -58.83
C ASN A 374 -30.94 35.87 -58.24
N TYR A 375 -30.65 36.16 -57.01
CA TYR A 375 -29.60 35.42 -56.28
C TYR A 375 -29.95 33.94 -56.13
N ASN A 376 -29.00 33.08 -56.53
CA ASN A 376 -29.08 31.66 -56.14
C ASN A 376 -28.68 31.54 -54.69
N PRO A 377 -29.50 30.91 -53.83
CA PRO A 377 -29.14 30.71 -52.38
C PRO A 377 -27.74 30.15 -52.15
N GLN A 378 -27.28 29.31 -53.10
CA GLN A 378 -25.91 28.68 -52.95
C GLN A 378 -24.80 29.70 -53.26
N GLU A 379 -25.02 30.65 -54.15
CA GLU A 379 -24.09 31.73 -54.49
C GLU A 379 -23.97 32.72 -53.30
N ALA A 380 -25.11 33.06 -52.68
CA ALA A 380 -25.17 33.92 -51.52
C ALA A 380 -24.42 33.27 -50.31
N LEU A 381 -24.58 31.96 -50.14
CA LEU A 381 -23.86 31.20 -49.11
C LEU A 381 -22.34 31.19 -49.36
N ASN A 382 -21.93 30.95 -50.61
CA ASN A 382 -20.52 30.99 -51.01
C ASN A 382 -19.91 32.37 -50.81
N MET A 383 -20.65 33.44 -51.15
CA MET A 383 -20.23 34.81 -50.96
C MET A 383 -20.06 35.13 -49.46
N PHE A 384 -21.02 34.69 -48.63
CA PHE A 384 -20.91 34.85 -47.16
C PHE A 384 -19.69 34.17 -46.61
N PHE A 385 -19.39 32.93 -46.98
CA PHE A 385 -18.21 32.20 -46.50
C PHE A 385 -16.89 32.80 -47.04
N GLN A 386 -16.90 33.40 -48.23
CA GLN A 386 -15.69 33.99 -48.81
C GLN A 386 -15.39 35.39 -48.30
N THR A 387 -16.43 36.21 -48.14
CA THR A 387 -16.30 37.65 -47.87
C THR A 387 -16.86 38.07 -46.47
N GLY A 388 -17.59 37.16 -45.80
CA GLY A 388 -18.29 37.46 -44.53
C GLY A 388 -19.51 38.37 -44.69
N SER A 389 -19.89 38.69 -45.90
CA SER A 389 -20.98 39.60 -46.19
C SER A 389 -21.87 39.15 -47.36
N VAL A 390 -23.16 39.49 -47.32
CA VAL A 390 -24.06 39.32 -48.39
C VAL A 390 -24.64 40.71 -48.75
N ILE A 391 -24.58 41.07 -50.01
CA ILE A 391 -25.05 42.33 -50.49
C ILE A 391 -26.50 42.13 -51.02
N GLY A 392 -27.50 42.82 -50.43
CA GLY A 392 -28.88 42.77 -50.79
C GLY A 392 -29.43 44.17 -51.07
N ARG A 393 -30.53 44.26 -51.80
CA ARG A 393 -31.28 45.50 -52.02
C ARG A 393 -32.27 45.77 -50.89
N SER A 394 -32.34 47.01 -50.44
CA SER A 394 -33.29 47.45 -49.42
C SER A 394 -34.65 47.86 -49.99
N MET A 395 -34.76 47.97 -51.32
CA MET A 395 -35.98 48.34 -52.01
C MET A 395 -36.31 47.34 -53.13
N THR A 396 -37.56 46.99 -53.30
CA THR A 396 -38.09 46.21 -54.43
C THR A 396 -38.03 47.01 -55.73
N ALA A 397 -38.12 46.32 -56.87
CA ALA A 397 -38.13 46.99 -58.19
C ALA A 397 -39.24 48.03 -58.32
N ASP A 398 -40.34 47.88 -57.62
CA ASP A 398 -41.47 48.78 -57.57
C ASP A 398 -41.33 49.99 -56.63
N GLY A 399 -40.18 50.11 -55.92
CA GLY A 399 -39.90 51.27 -55.10
C GLY A 399 -40.38 51.12 -53.62
N ASP A 400 -40.93 49.99 -53.25
CA ASP A 400 -41.39 49.72 -51.92
C ASP A 400 -40.21 49.18 -51.04
N MET A 401 -40.20 49.53 -49.74
CA MET A 401 -39.23 48.99 -48.79
C MET A 401 -39.45 47.49 -48.67
N ASN A 402 -38.38 46.73 -48.87
CA ASN A 402 -38.36 45.30 -48.63
C ASN A 402 -38.77 45.05 -47.15
N PRO A 403 -39.87 44.32 -46.88
CA PRO A 403 -40.38 44.22 -45.51
C PRO A 403 -39.37 43.50 -44.59
N GLY A 404 -38.51 44.24 -43.97
CA GLY A 404 -37.70 44.00 -42.77
C GLY A 404 -37.22 42.58 -42.45
N ARG A 405 -37.22 41.67 -43.43
CA ARG A 405 -36.67 40.35 -43.27
C ARG A 405 -35.16 40.37 -43.58
N VAL A 406 -34.33 40.07 -42.57
CA VAL A 406 -32.94 39.86 -42.84
C VAL A 406 -32.82 38.49 -43.54
N PRO A 407 -32.40 38.45 -44.83
CA PRO A 407 -32.37 37.21 -45.58
C PRO A 407 -31.37 36.21 -45.09
N ILE A 408 -30.43 36.66 -44.24
CA ILE A 408 -29.41 35.86 -43.61
C ILE A 408 -29.38 36.20 -42.14
N GLN A 409 -29.61 35.24 -41.28
CA GLN A 409 -29.52 35.38 -39.85
C GLN A 409 -28.43 34.42 -39.30
N GLU A 410 -27.47 35.01 -38.65
CA GLU A 410 -26.41 34.23 -37.99
C GLU A 410 -27.00 33.47 -36.79
N ILE A 411 -26.88 32.16 -36.81
CA ILE A 411 -27.20 31.31 -35.67
C ILE A 411 -25.91 31.20 -34.82
N ARG A 412 -25.83 32.04 -33.82
CA ARG A 412 -24.69 31.97 -32.86
C ARG A 412 -24.89 30.84 -31.87
N SER A 413 -23.98 29.93 -31.83
CA SER A 413 -23.85 28.89 -30.77
C SER A 413 -23.37 29.53 -29.47
N GLY A 414 -23.98 30.63 -29.04
CA GLY A 414 -23.46 31.64 -28.13
C GLY A 414 -23.13 31.27 -26.69
N SER A 415 -23.14 29.98 -26.29
CA SER A 415 -22.80 29.61 -24.92
C SER A 415 -21.88 28.39 -24.77
N GLY A 416 -21.56 27.73 -25.90
CA GLY A 416 -20.75 26.51 -25.87
C GLY A 416 -19.34 26.73 -25.38
N GLY A 417 -18.66 27.78 -25.83
CA GLY A 417 -17.29 28.12 -25.41
C GLY A 417 -17.16 28.46 -23.93
N GLN A 418 -18.09 29.28 -23.40
CA GLN A 418 -18.06 29.63 -21.96
C GLN A 418 -18.36 28.41 -21.09
N LYS A 419 -19.31 27.53 -21.47
CA LYS A 419 -19.61 26.31 -20.76
C LYS A 419 -18.41 25.35 -20.76
N MET A 420 -17.74 25.21 -21.90
CA MET A 420 -16.55 24.39 -22.04
C MET A 420 -15.42 24.90 -21.14
N GLN A 421 -15.16 26.22 -21.13
CA GLN A 421 -14.15 26.82 -20.27
C GLN A 421 -14.46 26.65 -18.79
N SER A 422 -15.72 26.79 -18.38
CA SER A 422 -16.17 26.50 -17.01
C SER A 422 -15.96 25.05 -16.63
N LEU A 423 -16.24 24.08 -17.52
CA LEU A 423 -16.02 22.66 -17.26
C LEU A 423 -14.53 22.31 -17.16
N ILE A 424 -13.67 22.92 -17.99
CA ILE A 424 -12.22 22.78 -17.90
C ILE A 424 -11.72 23.33 -16.53
N GLY A 425 -12.25 24.49 -16.13
CA GLY A 425 -11.95 25.06 -14.80
C GLY A 425 -12.35 24.12 -13.67
N ASN A 426 -13.52 23.50 -13.71
CA ASN A 426 -13.98 22.51 -12.74
C ASN A 426 -13.10 21.25 -12.74
N TYR A 427 -12.71 20.75 -13.92
CA TYR A 427 -11.79 19.61 -14.04
C TYR A 427 -10.46 19.89 -13.33
N ASN A 428 -9.85 21.04 -13.60
CA ASN A 428 -8.60 21.44 -12.98
C ASN A 428 -8.75 21.64 -11.46
N TYR A 429 -9.88 22.20 -11.01
CA TYR A 429 -10.19 22.33 -9.60
C TYR A 429 -10.22 20.98 -8.88
N TYR A 430 -10.94 20.00 -9.41
CA TYR A 430 -10.99 18.67 -8.80
C TYR A 430 -9.64 17.94 -8.85
N LEU A 431 -8.86 18.14 -9.91
CA LEU A 431 -7.51 17.62 -10.00
C LEU A 431 -6.61 18.22 -8.91
N GLN A 432 -6.73 19.54 -8.68
CA GLN A 432 -6.02 20.22 -7.61
C GLN A 432 -6.45 19.70 -6.21
N MET A 433 -7.73 19.46 -6.00
CA MET A 433 -8.22 18.88 -4.75
C MET A 433 -7.64 17.47 -4.49
N ILE A 434 -7.47 16.64 -5.52
CA ILE A 434 -6.76 15.35 -5.38
C ILE A 434 -5.32 15.58 -4.94
N ARG A 435 -4.61 16.54 -5.53
CA ARG A 435 -3.23 16.89 -5.15
C ARG A 435 -3.15 17.35 -3.69
N ASP A 436 -4.04 18.22 -3.27
CA ASP A 436 -4.07 18.75 -1.91
C ASP A 436 -4.34 17.65 -0.87
N VAL A 437 -5.28 16.75 -1.15
CA VAL A 437 -5.60 15.62 -0.27
C VAL A 437 -4.47 14.58 -0.21
N THR A 438 -3.77 14.36 -1.33
CA THR A 438 -2.63 13.42 -1.38
C THR A 438 -1.33 14.04 -0.89
N GLY A 439 -1.25 15.38 -0.78
CA GLY A 439 -0.03 16.12 -0.44
C GLY A 439 1.02 16.11 -1.58
N LEU A 440 0.58 15.84 -2.81
CA LEU A 440 1.44 15.88 -3.98
C LEU A 440 1.34 17.24 -4.65
N ASN A 441 2.48 17.85 -4.94
CA ASN A 441 2.56 19.07 -5.73
C ASN A 441 2.80 18.77 -7.22
N GLU A 442 2.62 19.76 -8.08
CA GLU A 442 2.76 19.64 -9.53
C GLU A 442 4.14 19.14 -9.96
N ALA A 443 5.20 19.58 -9.28
CA ALA A 443 6.57 19.14 -9.55
C ALA A 443 6.78 17.64 -9.30
N ARG A 444 6.03 17.04 -8.38
CA ARG A 444 6.11 15.60 -8.06
C ARG A 444 5.26 14.73 -8.97
N ASP A 445 4.18 15.27 -9.52
CA ASP A 445 3.31 14.50 -10.42
C ASP A 445 3.74 14.58 -11.89
N GLY A 446 4.82 15.33 -12.18
CA GLY A 446 5.40 15.43 -13.51
C GLY A 446 4.55 16.26 -14.49
N SER A 447 3.72 17.17 -13.99
CA SER A 447 2.87 18.02 -14.81
C SER A 447 3.42 19.42 -15.07
N THR A 448 4.72 19.64 -14.77
CA THR A 448 5.45 20.86 -15.11
C THR A 448 6.23 20.71 -16.40
#